data_8400fbb8aea7fab6736dbe479a949f15
#
_entry.id   8400fbb8aea7fab6736dbe479a949f15
#
_cell.length_a   1.000
_cell.length_b   1.000
_cell.length_c   1.000
_cell.angle_alpha   90.00
_cell.angle_beta   90.00
_cell.angle_gamma   90.00
#
_symmetry.space_group_name_H-M   'P 1'
#
loop_
_entity.id
_entity.type
_entity.pdbx_description
1 polymer ?
#
loop_
_entity_poly.entity_id
_entity_poly.type
_entity_poly.pdbx_seq_one_letter_code
_entity_poly.pdbx_strand_id
1 'polypeptide(L)'
;MVAVDGGGGYWHKRASGDDAGSMVLDELLPMLTDQGLDTSRVGFIGWSMGGYGALLLGARLGPARTAAICAVSPALWTSPGAAAPGAFDDAADYEANSVWGLPALGQIPVRIDCGNSDPFASATREFIAQLPNPPAGGFSPGGHDGGFWSQQLPAEISWLAPLLVRG
;
A
#
# COMPACT_ATOMS: atom_id res chain seq x y z
N MET A 1 4.54 -13.06 -9.56
CA MET A 1 4.58 -11.65 -9.13
C MET A 1 4.47 -10.78 -10.38
N VAL A 2 3.65 -9.73 -10.32
CA VAL A 2 3.52 -8.72 -11.39
C VAL A 2 3.87 -7.37 -10.80
N ALA A 3 4.68 -6.59 -11.49
CA ALA A 3 4.98 -5.20 -11.14
C ALA A 3 4.25 -4.28 -12.13
N VAL A 4 3.69 -3.19 -11.61
CA VAL A 4 2.93 -2.24 -12.40
C VAL A 4 3.43 -0.82 -12.13
N ASP A 5 3.51 -0.01 -13.16
CA ASP A 5 3.77 1.42 -13.04
C ASP A 5 2.43 2.16 -13.00
N GLY A 6 2.14 2.80 -11.88
CA GLY A 6 0.93 3.60 -11.67
C GLY A 6 1.12 5.09 -11.97
N GLY A 7 2.23 5.48 -12.59
CA GLY A 7 2.55 6.89 -12.81
C GLY A 7 2.69 7.67 -11.50
N GLY A 8 2.34 8.95 -11.50
CA GLY A 8 2.41 9.85 -10.34
C GLY A 8 1.08 10.11 -9.63
N GLY A 9 0.01 9.37 -9.96
CA GLY A 9 -1.37 9.64 -9.54
C GLY A 9 -1.79 9.08 -8.18
N TYR A 10 -0.87 8.54 -7.38
CA TYR A 10 -1.15 8.00 -6.04
C TYR A 10 -2.29 6.97 -5.98
N TRP A 11 -2.45 6.16 -7.04
CA TRP A 11 -3.33 4.98 -7.07
C TRP A 11 -4.82 5.26 -6.84
N HIS A 12 -5.27 6.47 -7.14
CA HIS A 12 -6.69 6.84 -7.09
C HIS A 12 -7.06 7.74 -8.28
N LYS A 13 -8.36 7.89 -8.50
CA LYS A 13 -8.88 8.73 -9.58
C LYS A 13 -8.49 10.19 -9.36
N ARG A 14 -7.93 10.81 -10.40
CA ARG A 14 -7.51 12.21 -10.41
C ARG A 14 -8.47 13.07 -11.24
N ALA A 15 -8.49 14.37 -10.97
CA ALA A 15 -9.24 15.34 -11.78
C ALA A 15 -8.76 15.37 -13.24
N SER A 16 -7.51 14.97 -13.52
CA SER A 16 -6.99 14.79 -14.89
C SER A 16 -7.69 13.69 -15.68
N GLY A 17 -8.38 12.77 -14.98
CA GLY A 17 -8.97 11.56 -15.56
C GLY A 17 -8.12 10.31 -15.37
N ASP A 18 -6.88 10.43 -14.91
CA ASP A 18 -6.04 9.29 -14.56
C ASP A 18 -6.64 8.51 -13.38
N ASP A 19 -6.62 7.19 -13.46
CA ASP A 19 -7.09 6.31 -12.38
C ASP A 19 -6.27 5.01 -12.34
N ALA A 20 -5.09 5.10 -11.76
CA ALA A 20 -4.21 3.94 -11.61
C ALA A 20 -4.80 2.87 -10.66
N GLY A 21 -5.70 3.26 -9.76
CA GLY A 21 -6.41 2.31 -8.90
C GLY A 21 -7.35 1.41 -9.67
N SER A 22 -8.24 2.00 -10.49
CA SER A 22 -9.13 1.23 -11.37
C SER A 22 -8.33 0.43 -12.40
N MET A 23 -7.27 0.98 -12.96
CA MET A 23 -6.39 0.23 -13.87
C MET A 23 -5.89 -1.07 -13.22
N VAL A 24 -5.50 -1.04 -11.94
CA VAL A 24 -5.05 -2.26 -11.23
C VAL A 24 -6.23 -3.19 -10.93
N LEU A 25 -7.31 -2.68 -10.34
CA LEU A 25 -8.38 -3.52 -9.80
C LEU A 25 -9.34 -4.02 -10.87
N ASP A 26 -9.63 -3.19 -11.89
CA ASP A 26 -10.69 -3.43 -12.86
C ASP A 26 -10.17 -3.86 -14.25
N GLU A 27 -8.87 -3.67 -14.53
CA GLU A 27 -8.26 -4.04 -15.80
C GLU A 27 -7.16 -5.09 -15.62
N LEU A 28 -6.13 -4.80 -14.79
CA LEU A 28 -4.97 -5.69 -14.62
C LEU A 28 -5.37 -7.03 -13.99
N LEU A 29 -6.11 -7.03 -12.89
CA LEU A 29 -6.50 -8.29 -12.23
C LEU A 29 -7.35 -9.18 -13.14
N PRO A 30 -8.39 -8.69 -13.85
CA PRO A 30 -9.11 -9.47 -14.87
C PRO A 30 -8.21 -9.98 -15.98
N MET A 31 -7.34 -9.15 -16.54
CA MET A 31 -6.40 -9.55 -17.58
C MET A 31 -5.49 -10.71 -17.12
N LEU A 32 -5.01 -10.67 -15.88
CA LEU A 32 -4.19 -11.75 -15.31
C LEU A 32 -5.00 -13.05 -15.14
N THR A 33 -6.27 -12.93 -14.75
CA THR A 33 -7.19 -14.09 -14.71
C THR A 33 -7.35 -14.72 -16.08
N ASP A 34 -7.56 -13.91 -17.11
CA ASP A 34 -7.71 -14.37 -18.49
C ASP A 34 -6.44 -15.06 -19.01
N GLN A 35 -5.28 -14.70 -18.48
CA GLN A 35 -4.00 -15.35 -18.74
C GLN A 35 -3.76 -16.62 -17.89
N GLY A 36 -4.73 -17.05 -17.10
CA GLY A 36 -4.67 -18.28 -16.32
C GLY A 36 -4.00 -18.14 -14.95
N LEU A 37 -3.77 -16.91 -14.48
CA LEU A 37 -3.27 -16.68 -13.12
C LEU A 37 -4.43 -16.64 -12.12
N ASP A 38 -4.24 -17.24 -10.95
CA ASP A 38 -5.22 -17.14 -9.88
C ASP A 38 -5.16 -15.75 -9.23
N THR A 39 -6.21 -14.95 -9.44
CA THR A 39 -6.41 -13.63 -8.84
C THR A 39 -7.57 -13.60 -7.85
N SER A 40 -8.05 -14.77 -7.41
CA SER A 40 -9.11 -14.87 -6.40
C SER A 40 -8.69 -14.24 -5.07
N ARG A 41 -7.40 -14.39 -4.73
CA ARG A 41 -6.77 -13.70 -3.59
C ARG A 41 -5.38 -13.21 -3.99
N VAL A 42 -5.13 -11.94 -3.80
CA VAL A 42 -3.87 -11.27 -4.16
C VAL A 42 -3.20 -10.60 -2.96
N GLY A 43 -1.89 -10.53 -2.98
CA GLY A 43 -1.11 -9.72 -2.04
C GLY A 43 -0.63 -8.44 -2.70
N PHE A 44 -0.60 -7.36 -1.95
CA PHE A 44 -0.04 -6.09 -2.39
C PHE A 44 1.28 -5.82 -1.67
N ILE A 45 2.28 -5.40 -2.42
CA ILE A 45 3.56 -4.92 -1.89
C ILE A 45 3.98 -3.66 -2.64
N GLY A 46 4.45 -2.65 -1.92
CA GLY A 46 4.92 -1.43 -2.54
C GLY A 46 5.73 -0.54 -1.61
N TRP A 47 6.53 0.35 -2.21
CA TRP A 47 7.40 1.30 -1.52
C TRP A 47 6.90 2.74 -1.71
N SER A 48 7.05 3.59 -0.71
CA SER A 48 6.71 5.01 -0.78
C SER A 48 5.26 5.22 -1.25
N MET A 49 5.06 5.86 -2.40
CA MET A 49 3.75 5.97 -3.06
C MET A 49 3.11 4.60 -3.31
N GLY A 50 3.91 3.58 -3.68
CA GLY A 50 3.43 2.20 -3.83
C GLY A 50 3.02 1.56 -2.50
N GLY A 51 3.66 1.93 -1.39
CA GLY A 51 3.27 1.52 -0.05
C GLY A 51 1.92 2.09 0.38
N TYR A 52 1.67 3.37 0.08
CA TYR A 52 0.35 3.97 0.22
C TYR A 52 -0.68 3.26 -0.68
N GLY A 53 -0.33 3.02 -1.95
CA GLY A 53 -1.19 2.31 -2.90
C GLY A 53 -1.52 0.89 -2.46
N ALA A 54 -0.56 0.16 -1.90
CA ALA A 54 -0.79 -1.18 -1.36
C ALA A 54 -1.85 -1.19 -0.24
N LEU A 55 -1.79 -0.21 0.68
CA LEU A 55 -2.79 -0.03 1.73
C LEU A 55 -4.15 0.33 1.14
N LEU A 56 -4.21 1.31 0.23
CA LEU A 56 -5.45 1.79 -0.37
C LEU A 56 -6.14 0.71 -1.21
N LEU A 57 -5.40 0.10 -2.15
CA LEU A 57 -5.97 -0.87 -3.08
C LEU A 57 -6.31 -2.19 -2.39
N GLY A 58 -5.46 -2.64 -1.45
CA GLY A 58 -5.76 -3.81 -0.64
C GLY A 58 -7.02 -3.64 0.20
N ALA A 59 -7.21 -2.46 0.81
CA ALA A 59 -8.44 -2.16 1.55
C ALA A 59 -9.67 -2.06 0.65
N ARG A 60 -9.54 -1.47 -0.55
CA ARG A 60 -10.63 -1.37 -1.55
C ARG A 60 -11.05 -2.71 -2.11
N LEU A 61 -10.09 -3.57 -2.43
CA LEU A 61 -10.37 -4.93 -2.90
C LEU A 61 -11.04 -5.78 -1.80
N GLY A 62 -10.76 -5.45 -0.54
CA GLY A 62 -11.40 -6.01 0.64
C GLY A 62 -10.79 -7.32 1.15
N PRO A 63 -11.12 -7.71 2.39
CA PRO A 63 -10.46 -8.82 3.09
C PRO A 63 -10.74 -10.20 2.46
N ALA A 64 -11.82 -10.35 1.70
CA ALA A 64 -12.11 -11.61 1.02
C ALA A 64 -11.14 -11.89 -0.14
N ARG A 65 -10.65 -10.85 -0.80
CA ARG A 65 -9.78 -10.96 -1.97
C ARG A 65 -8.34 -10.49 -1.73
N THR A 66 -8.08 -9.77 -0.64
CA THR A 66 -6.73 -9.35 -0.26
C THR A 66 -6.14 -10.33 0.73
N ALA A 67 -5.14 -11.08 0.31
CA ALA A 67 -4.45 -12.05 1.13
C ALA A 67 -3.57 -11.40 2.21
N ALA A 68 -2.85 -10.34 1.83
CA ALA A 68 -2.01 -9.55 2.72
C ALA A 68 -1.54 -8.25 2.04
N ILE A 69 -1.11 -7.28 2.85
CA ILE A 69 -0.54 -6.01 2.41
C ILE A 69 0.85 -5.84 3.04
N CYS A 70 1.84 -5.52 2.22
CA CYS A 70 3.18 -5.15 2.66
C CYS A 70 3.47 -3.71 2.19
N ALA A 71 3.45 -2.77 3.12
CA ALA A 71 3.68 -1.34 2.86
C ALA A 71 5.05 -0.93 3.39
N VAL A 72 5.96 -0.56 2.50
CA VAL A 72 7.34 -0.22 2.85
C VAL A 72 7.56 1.27 2.70
N SER A 73 8.01 1.92 3.78
CA SER A 73 8.19 3.38 3.80
C SER A 73 6.97 4.11 3.19
N PRO A 74 5.72 3.78 3.58
CA PRO A 74 4.55 4.26 2.88
C PRO A 74 4.45 5.79 2.93
N ALA A 75 4.12 6.41 1.80
CA ALA A 75 3.94 7.86 1.71
C ALA A 75 2.63 8.26 2.42
N LEU A 76 2.72 8.53 3.71
CA LEU A 76 1.60 8.86 4.58
C LEU A 76 1.70 10.30 5.09
N TRP A 77 0.55 10.96 5.15
CA TRP A 77 0.41 12.30 5.74
C TRP A 77 -0.78 12.29 6.69
N THR A 78 -0.68 13.06 7.76
CA THR A 78 -1.69 13.14 8.81
C THR A 78 -2.78 14.18 8.53
N SER A 79 -2.60 14.98 7.47
CA SER A 79 -3.58 15.99 7.03
C SER A 79 -3.40 16.34 5.55
N PRO A 80 -4.43 16.88 4.89
CA PRO A 80 -4.31 17.35 3.51
C PRO A 80 -3.20 18.41 3.32
N GLY A 81 -3.05 19.31 4.28
CA GLY A 81 -2.03 20.39 4.23
C GLY A 81 -0.60 19.90 4.39
N ALA A 82 -0.39 18.68 4.87
CA ALA A 82 0.94 18.07 4.99
C ALA A 82 1.30 17.25 3.74
N ALA A 83 0.34 16.94 2.88
CA ALA A 83 0.56 16.11 1.70
C ALA A 83 1.51 16.78 0.69
N ALA A 84 2.32 15.97 0.04
CA ALA A 84 3.21 16.47 -1.01
C ALA A 84 2.39 17.11 -2.15
N PRO A 85 2.90 18.20 -2.76
CA PRO A 85 2.25 18.80 -3.92
C PRO A 85 1.99 17.76 -5.02
N GLY A 86 0.77 17.70 -5.51
CA GLY A 86 0.37 16.74 -6.54
C GLY A 86 0.02 15.34 -6.06
N ALA A 87 0.13 15.04 -4.76
CA ALA A 87 -0.31 13.75 -4.23
C ALA A 87 -1.84 13.59 -4.27
N PHE A 88 -2.55 14.68 -4.06
CA PHE A 88 -4.02 14.79 -4.11
C PHE A 88 -4.41 16.05 -4.86
N ASP A 89 -5.60 16.08 -5.44
CA ASP A 89 -6.08 17.24 -6.18
C ASP A 89 -6.47 18.38 -5.22
N ASP A 90 -7.08 18.04 -4.09
CA ASP A 90 -7.47 18.95 -3.03
C ASP A 90 -7.69 18.20 -1.68
N ALA A 91 -8.20 18.92 -0.68
CA ALA A 91 -8.47 18.33 0.63
C ALA A 91 -9.60 17.27 0.59
N ALA A 92 -10.60 17.44 -0.26
CA ALA A 92 -11.69 16.49 -0.40
C ALA A 92 -11.20 15.19 -1.05
N ASP A 93 -10.31 15.29 -2.03
CA ASP A 93 -9.64 14.15 -2.65
C ASP A 93 -8.75 13.40 -1.66
N TYR A 94 -8.02 14.10 -0.79
CA TYR A 94 -7.26 13.50 0.30
C TYR A 94 -8.16 12.69 1.24
N GLU A 95 -9.28 13.27 1.69
CA GLU A 95 -10.21 12.60 2.61
C GLU A 95 -10.87 11.36 1.96
N ALA A 96 -11.27 11.48 0.69
CA ALA A 96 -11.89 10.39 -0.07
C ALA A 96 -10.94 9.20 -0.31
N ASN A 97 -9.63 9.45 -0.32
CA ASN A 97 -8.59 8.46 -0.60
C ASN A 97 -7.69 8.20 0.61
N SER A 98 -8.08 8.67 1.79
CA SER A 98 -7.35 8.45 3.03
C SER A 98 -7.31 6.96 3.38
N VAL A 99 -6.14 6.48 3.79
CA VAL A 99 -5.97 5.11 4.32
C VAL A 99 -6.18 5.04 5.83
N TRP A 100 -6.32 6.19 6.48
CA TRP A 100 -6.51 6.28 7.92
C TRP A 100 -7.89 5.77 8.33
N GLY A 101 -7.93 4.92 9.35
CA GLY A 101 -9.19 4.42 9.91
C GLY A 101 -9.99 3.48 9.01
N LEU A 102 -9.43 2.94 7.93
CA LEU A 102 -10.12 2.00 7.05
C LEU A 102 -10.39 0.67 7.77
N PRO A 103 -11.68 0.27 7.97
CA PRO A 103 -12.03 -0.94 8.73
C PRO A 103 -11.47 -2.23 8.12
N ALA A 104 -11.30 -2.27 6.80
CA ALA A 104 -10.75 -3.43 6.08
C ALA A 104 -9.33 -3.79 6.55
N LEU A 105 -8.51 -2.80 6.95
CA LEU A 105 -7.15 -3.02 7.43
C LEU A 105 -7.10 -3.78 8.77
N GLY A 106 -8.19 -3.81 9.52
CA GLY A 106 -8.31 -4.66 10.72
C GLY A 106 -8.62 -6.12 10.42
N GLN A 107 -8.90 -6.47 9.17
CA GLN A 107 -9.26 -7.83 8.75
C GLN A 107 -8.25 -8.43 7.76
N ILE A 108 -7.30 -7.65 7.30
CA ILE A 108 -6.26 -8.05 6.35
C ILE A 108 -4.93 -8.11 7.10
N PRO A 109 -4.12 -9.17 6.96
CA PRO A 109 -2.74 -9.18 7.44
C PRO A 109 -1.95 -8.04 6.83
N VAL A 110 -1.36 -7.17 7.68
CA VAL A 110 -0.57 -6.02 7.26
C VAL A 110 0.86 -6.16 7.78
N ARG A 111 1.84 -5.86 6.93
CA ARG A 111 3.23 -5.68 7.29
C ARG A 111 3.65 -4.26 6.90
N ILE A 112 4.36 -3.58 7.80
CA ILE A 112 4.90 -2.24 7.56
C ILE A 112 6.37 -2.23 7.95
N ASP A 113 7.24 -1.90 7.02
CA ASP A 113 8.66 -1.66 7.28
C ASP A 113 8.99 -0.20 6.94
N CYS A 114 9.72 0.49 7.81
CA CYS A 114 10.10 1.89 7.61
C CYS A 114 11.46 2.19 8.23
N GLY A 115 12.25 3.01 7.56
CA GLY A 115 13.52 3.48 8.09
C GLY A 115 13.35 4.44 9.27
N ASN A 116 14.22 4.35 10.28
CA ASN A 116 14.15 5.27 11.43
C ASN A 116 14.40 6.74 11.04
N SER A 117 15.15 6.96 9.95
CA SER A 117 15.46 8.30 9.40
C SER A 117 14.61 8.64 8.17
N ASP A 118 13.56 7.88 7.90
CA ASP A 118 12.62 8.12 6.81
C ASP A 118 11.76 9.36 7.12
N PRO A 119 11.53 10.29 6.17
CA PRO A 119 10.66 11.45 6.41
C PRO A 119 9.21 11.06 6.76
N PHE A 120 8.75 9.88 6.35
CA PHE A 120 7.44 9.36 6.72
C PHE A 120 7.40 8.57 8.03
N ALA A 121 8.53 8.42 8.74
CA ALA A 121 8.61 7.60 9.95
C ALA A 121 7.63 8.05 11.04
N SER A 122 7.44 9.37 11.24
CA SER A 122 6.49 9.90 12.22
C SER A 122 5.05 9.54 11.87
N ALA A 123 4.61 9.85 10.66
CA ALA A 123 3.26 9.53 10.19
C ALA A 123 3.01 8.01 10.18
N THR A 124 4.02 7.21 9.81
CA THR A 124 3.93 5.75 9.85
C THR A 124 3.74 5.22 11.28
N ARG A 125 4.41 5.80 12.29
CA ARG A 125 4.20 5.43 13.70
C ARG A 125 2.78 5.75 14.18
N GLU A 126 2.28 6.93 13.82
CA GLU A 126 0.91 7.35 14.14
C GLU A 126 -0.11 6.44 13.46
N PHE A 127 0.13 6.07 12.21
CA PHE A 127 -0.72 5.14 11.46
C PHE A 127 -0.77 3.76 12.12
N ILE A 128 0.39 3.18 12.46
CA ILE A 128 0.48 1.89 13.14
C ILE A 128 -0.27 1.92 14.48
N ALA A 129 -0.17 3.01 15.23
CA ALA A 129 -0.85 3.16 16.52
C ALA A 129 -2.39 3.19 16.39
N GLN A 130 -2.92 3.49 15.22
CA GLN A 130 -4.36 3.53 14.93
C GLN A 130 -4.88 2.24 14.27
N LEU A 131 -3.99 1.33 13.86
CA LEU A 131 -4.43 0.05 13.28
C LEU A 131 -5.11 -0.80 14.36
N PRO A 132 -6.23 -1.47 14.03
CA PRO A 132 -6.92 -2.36 14.98
C PRO A 132 -6.06 -3.53 15.45
N ASN A 133 -5.15 -4.00 14.60
CA ASN A 133 -4.18 -5.05 14.93
C ASN A 133 -2.76 -4.57 14.66
N PRO A 134 -1.78 -4.93 15.51
CA PRO A 134 -0.38 -4.60 15.26
C PRO A 134 0.09 -5.22 13.93
N PRO A 135 0.71 -4.46 13.03
CA PRO A 135 1.26 -5.02 11.80
C PRO A 135 2.52 -5.84 12.09
N ALA A 136 2.86 -6.75 11.19
CA ALA A 136 4.20 -7.33 11.13
C ALA A 136 5.23 -6.28 10.65
N GLY A 137 6.54 -6.58 10.76
CA GLY A 137 7.61 -5.67 10.38
C GLY A 137 7.97 -4.69 11.47
N GLY A 138 8.33 -3.47 11.13
CA GLY A 138 8.68 -2.43 12.09
C GLY A 138 9.69 -1.41 11.56
N PHE A 139 10.39 -0.77 12.51
CA PHE A 139 11.37 0.27 12.22
C PHE A 139 12.79 -0.26 12.38
N SER A 140 13.66 0.05 11.41
CA SER A 140 15.07 -0.32 11.45
C SER A 140 15.96 0.84 10.97
N PRO A 141 17.29 0.79 11.18
CA PRO A 141 18.19 1.81 10.67
C PRO A 141 18.06 1.93 9.15
N GLY A 142 17.86 3.14 8.63
CA GLY A 142 17.72 3.44 7.20
C GLY A 142 16.93 4.71 6.95
N GLY A 143 16.91 5.14 5.71
CA GLY A 143 16.19 6.31 5.20
C GLY A 143 15.10 5.92 4.21
N HIS A 144 14.72 6.88 3.36
CA HIS A 144 13.74 6.70 2.29
C HIS A 144 14.45 6.46 0.97
N ASP A 145 15.05 5.29 0.79
CA ASP A 145 15.89 5.00 -0.36
C ASP A 145 15.87 3.51 -0.76
N GLY A 146 16.32 3.25 -2.00
CA GLY A 146 16.36 1.92 -2.57
C GLY A 146 17.29 0.95 -1.84
N GLY A 147 18.29 1.44 -1.11
CA GLY A 147 19.16 0.61 -0.28
C GLY A 147 18.42 0.00 0.88
N PHE A 148 17.64 0.82 1.60
CA PHE A 148 16.76 0.35 2.66
C PHE A 148 15.73 -0.66 2.14
N TRP A 149 15.02 -0.30 1.07
CA TRP A 149 13.95 -1.16 0.51
C TRP A 149 14.49 -2.51 0.04
N SER A 150 15.63 -2.52 -0.67
CA SER A 150 16.27 -3.76 -1.12
C SER A 150 16.70 -4.66 0.03
N GLN A 151 17.12 -4.07 1.15
CA GLN A 151 17.49 -4.82 2.35
C GLN A 151 16.27 -5.48 3.03
N GLN A 152 15.10 -4.85 3.01
CA GLN A 152 13.89 -5.39 3.62
C GLN A 152 13.21 -6.47 2.74
N LEU A 153 13.33 -6.38 1.42
CA LEU A 153 12.60 -7.20 0.47
C LEU A 153 12.61 -8.72 0.74
N PRO A 154 13.73 -9.37 1.13
CA PRO A 154 13.73 -10.80 1.43
C PRO A 154 12.79 -11.18 2.59
N ALA A 155 12.76 -10.37 3.65
CA ALA A 155 11.88 -10.59 4.80
C ALA A 155 10.41 -10.34 4.45
N GLU A 156 10.15 -9.35 3.61
CA GLU A 156 8.82 -9.00 3.11
C GLU A 156 8.23 -10.12 2.26
N ILE A 157 8.99 -10.65 1.30
CA ILE A 157 8.56 -11.76 0.45
C ILE A 157 8.38 -13.04 1.27
N SER A 158 9.28 -13.34 2.22
CA SER A 158 9.17 -14.49 3.09
C SER A 158 7.93 -14.44 3.98
N TRP A 159 7.51 -13.26 4.38
CA TRP A 159 6.28 -13.06 5.16
C TRP A 159 5.02 -13.14 4.27
N LEU A 160 5.05 -12.52 3.09
CA LEU A 160 3.90 -12.44 2.19
C LEU A 160 3.55 -13.78 1.52
N ALA A 161 4.56 -14.51 1.03
CA ALA A 161 4.36 -15.69 0.20
C ALA A 161 3.47 -16.79 0.84
N PRO A 162 3.64 -17.16 2.13
CA PRO A 162 2.77 -18.16 2.78
C PRO A 162 1.30 -17.74 2.90
N LEU A 163 1.01 -16.42 2.89
CA LEU A 163 -0.34 -15.89 3.01
C LEU A 163 -1.13 -15.96 1.70
N LEU A 164 -0.41 -16.06 0.57
CA LEU A 164 -1.02 -16.22 -0.76
C LEU A 164 -1.54 -17.63 -1.02
N VAL A 165 -0.94 -18.65 -0.35
CA VAL A 165 -1.29 -20.06 -0.59
C VAL A 165 -2.25 -20.65 0.46
N ARG A 166 -2.66 -19.85 1.44
CA ARG A 166 -3.67 -20.21 2.43
C ARG A 166 -5.05 -19.80 1.89
N GLY A 167 -5.61 -20.60 1.02
CA GLY A 167 -6.96 -20.49 0.52
C GLY A 167 -7.82 -21.64 0.99
#